data_7d7a3abbe2977856cca153bad16244f4
#
_entry.id   7d7a3abbe2977856cca153bad16244f4
#
_cell.length_a   1.000
_cell.length_b   1.000
_cell.length_c   1.000
_cell.angle_alpha   90.00
_cell.angle_beta   90.00
_cell.angle_gamma   90.00
#
_symmetry.space_group_name_H-M   'P 1'
#
loop_
_entity.id
_entity.type
_entity.pdbx_description
1 polymer ?
#
loop_
_entity_poly.entity_id
_entity_poly.type
_entity_poly.pdbx_seq_one_letter_code
_entity_poly.pdbx_strand_id
1 'polypeptide(L)'
;KAKNCLIFGGSGQIGRHLIRKLTKNNYKVTVVTRNLHQKGYAIKTQANAGYIDIVEANIFDEIKIRKLFSKTDICINLIGILYEGKKGNTFKNIHSIFPSILAKLCKEYKVQQFIHLSALGINNAIDSDYAKSKLEGEANIKKNFSLATILRPSVVYSVDDKFTTSFMTLLNRLPVFPLYYNGNTKFAPIHCSDLTDIIYHVISKNLHSKIIECVGPEDISLKEILKKLLQLINKNRILIPLPFFVANLTAKVFQLLPNPLLTEDQLKLLKYDNILSKKYQSNSDIGMPSLRIFKEEVEKYCYMWREGGQFSTKKYNKS
;
A
#
# COMPACT_ATOMS: atom_id res chain seq x y z
N LYS A 1 -10.54 14.41 -25.53
CA LYS A 1 -10.07 15.27 -24.42
C LYS A 1 -9.43 14.37 -23.36
N ALA A 2 -8.23 14.71 -22.87
CA ALA A 2 -7.58 13.94 -21.80
C ALA A 2 -8.44 14.01 -20.54
N LYS A 3 -8.64 12.84 -19.86
CA LYS A 3 -9.37 12.78 -18.58
C LYS A 3 -8.47 13.29 -17.44
N ASN A 4 -9.09 13.97 -16.48
CA ASN A 4 -8.41 14.52 -15.31
C ASN A 4 -8.56 13.58 -14.12
N CYS A 5 -7.43 13.09 -13.59
CA CYS A 5 -7.36 12.25 -12.41
C CYS A 5 -6.96 13.10 -11.19
N LEU A 6 -7.76 13.10 -10.14
CA LEU A 6 -7.42 13.68 -8.85
C LEU A 6 -6.91 12.59 -7.92
N ILE A 7 -5.65 12.68 -7.48
CA ILE A 7 -4.99 11.64 -6.69
C ILE A 7 -4.65 12.14 -5.29
N PHE A 8 -5.16 11.46 -4.29
CA PHE A 8 -4.77 11.60 -2.89
C PHE A 8 -3.78 10.49 -2.53
N GLY A 9 -2.65 10.85 -1.93
CA GLY A 9 -1.57 9.90 -1.63
C GLY A 9 -0.57 9.70 -2.78
N GLY A 10 -0.54 10.61 -3.76
CA GLY A 10 0.34 10.53 -4.93
C GLY A 10 1.83 10.59 -4.63
N SER A 11 2.23 11.11 -3.46
CA SER A 11 3.64 11.13 -3.03
C SER A 11 4.15 9.80 -2.46
N GLY A 12 3.26 8.84 -2.19
CA GLY A 12 3.61 7.51 -1.71
C GLY A 12 4.17 6.60 -2.80
N GLN A 13 4.60 5.41 -2.43
CA GLN A 13 5.11 4.37 -3.33
C GLN A 13 4.14 4.11 -4.49
N ILE A 14 2.92 3.70 -4.19
CA ILE A 14 1.90 3.37 -5.21
C ILE A 14 1.56 4.61 -6.04
N GLY A 15 1.43 5.76 -5.39
CA GLY A 15 1.08 7.02 -6.07
C GLY A 15 2.08 7.42 -7.14
N ARG A 16 3.39 7.36 -6.86
CA ARG A 16 4.44 7.69 -7.83
C ARG A 16 4.42 6.75 -9.04
N HIS A 17 4.27 5.46 -8.82
CA HIS A 17 4.16 4.47 -9.91
C HIS A 17 2.89 4.72 -10.74
N LEU A 18 1.77 5.01 -10.08
CA LEU A 18 0.49 5.28 -10.75
C LEU A 18 0.52 6.56 -11.58
N ILE A 19 1.08 7.65 -11.05
CA ILE A 19 1.24 8.92 -11.78
C ILE A 19 1.98 8.68 -13.08
N ARG A 20 3.12 7.96 -13.03
CA ARG A 20 3.91 7.63 -14.22
C ARG A 20 3.09 6.82 -15.23
N LYS A 21 2.30 5.86 -14.76
CA LYS A 21 1.44 5.03 -15.62
C LYS A 21 0.35 5.86 -16.28
N LEU A 22 -0.37 6.67 -15.52
CA LEU A 22 -1.48 7.49 -16.03
C LEU A 22 -1.01 8.54 -17.03
N THR A 23 0.06 9.28 -16.71
CA THR A 23 0.55 10.35 -17.58
C THR A 23 1.13 9.83 -18.90
N LYS A 24 1.75 8.64 -18.89
CA LYS A 24 2.16 7.94 -20.11
C LYS A 24 1.00 7.53 -21.02
N ASN A 25 -0.20 7.41 -20.45
CA ASN A 25 -1.43 7.06 -21.15
C ASN A 25 -2.37 8.27 -21.35
N ASN A 26 -1.83 9.47 -21.43
CA ASN A 26 -2.52 10.73 -21.74
C ASN A 26 -3.59 11.16 -20.70
N TYR A 27 -3.48 10.71 -19.44
CA TYR A 27 -4.29 11.28 -18.37
C TYR A 27 -3.58 12.49 -17.78
N LYS A 28 -4.32 13.56 -17.50
CA LYS A 28 -3.85 14.67 -16.69
C LYS A 28 -4.05 14.32 -15.22
N VAL A 29 -3.05 14.59 -14.40
CA VAL A 29 -3.06 14.19 -12.99
C VAL A 29 -2.92 15.43 -12.11
N THR A 30 -3.85 15.61 -11.17
CA THR A 30 -3.73 16.54 -10.06
C THR A 30 -3.45 15.78 -8.79
N VAL A 31 -2.33 16.07 -8.13
CA VAL A 31 -1.90 15.41 -6.88
C VAL A 31 -2.08 16.36 -5.71
N VAL A 32 -2.78 15.89 -4.68
CA VAL A 32 -2.89 16.63 -3.41
C VAL A 32 -1.81 16.16 -2.44
N THR A 33 -1.01 17.07 -1.93
CA THR A 33 0.03 16.82 -0.92
C THR A 33 -0.05 17.79 0.24
N ARG A 34 0.37 17.35 1.43
CA ARG A 34 0.44 18.20 2.63
C ARG A 34 1.72 19.02 2.71
N ASN A 35 2.72 18.68 1.95
CA ASN A 35 4.05 19.29 2.01
C ASN A 35 4.67 19.31 0.62
N LEU A 36 4.39 20.40 -0.09
CA LEU A 36 4.87 20.62 -1.45
C LEU A 36 6.40 20.74 -1.50
N HIS A 37 7.00 21.44 -0.55
CA HIS A 37 8.47 21.63 -0.53
C HIS A 37 9.25 20.33 -0.44
N GLN A 38 8.82 19.41 0.43
CA GLN A 38 9.53 18.13 0.61
C GLN A 38 9.20 17.08 -0.46
N LYS A 39 7.96 17.08 -0.98
CA LYS A 39 7.45 16.02 -1.83
C LYS A 39 7.24 16.41 -3.28
N GLY A 40 7.18 17.72 -3.56
CA GLY A 40 6.86 18.23 -4.90
C GLY A 40 7.83 17.77 -5.97
N TYR A 41 9.14 17.76 -5.68
CA TYR A 41 10.15 17.31 -6.63
C TYR A 41 9.96 15.82 -7.00
N ALA A 42 9.80 14.96 -6.00
CA ALA A 42 9.61 13.52 -6.22
C ALA A 42 8.32 13.20 -7.01
N ILE A 43 7.30 14.07 -6.90
CA ILE A 43 6.06 13.93 -7.67
C ILE A 43 6.26 14.46 -9.10
N LYS A 44 6.86 15.64 -9.27
CA LYS A 44 7.09 16.26 -10.58
C LYS A 44 7.92 15.41 -11.52
N THR A 45 8.90 14.70 -10.99
CA THR A 45 9.79 13.82 -11.78
C THR A 45 9.09 12.57 -12.34
N GLN A 46 7.84 12.31 -11.96
CA GLN A 46 7.09 11.16 -12.47
C GLN A 46 6.39 11.42 -13.80
N ALA A 47 6.30 12.67 -14.27
CA ALA A 47 5.55 13.02 -15.46
C ALA A 47 6.20 14.15 -16.25
N ASN A 48 5.87 14.22 -17.54
CA ASN A 48 6.26 15.35 -18.38
C ASN A 48 5.50 16.62 -17.98
N ALA A 49 6.08 17.78 -18.27
CA ALA A 49 5.43 19.07 -18.04
C ALA A 49 4.05 19.13 -18.74
N GLY A 50 3.07 19.72 -18.06
CA GLY A 50 1.71 19.86 -18.58
C GLY A 50 0.77 18.66 -18.32
N TYR A 51 1.30 17.51 -17.82
CA TYR A 51 0.48 16.35 -17.45
C TYR A 51 0.25 16.23 -15.93
N ILE A 52 0.95 17.00 -15.13
CA ILE A 52 0.86 16.93 -13.67
C ILE A 52 0.74 18.32 -13.03
N ASP A 53 -0.26 18.47 -12.18
CA ASP A 53 -0.45 19.60 -11.30
C ASP A 53 -0.34 19.10 -9.84
N ILE A 54 0.31 19.91 -8.98
CA ILE A 54 0.46 19.57 -7.57
C ILE A 54 -0.17 20.67 -6.74
N VAL A 55 -1.11 20.29 -5.87
CA VAL A 55 -1.82 21.18 -4.98
C VAL A 55 -1.45 20.88 -3.53
N GLU A 56 -0.98 21.90 -2.83
CA GLU A 56 -0.76 21.80 -1.38
C GLU A 56 -2.06 22.06 -0.63
N ALA A 57 -2.56 21.03 0.05
CA ALA A 57 -3.76 21.15 0.87
C ALA A 57 -3.74 20.13 2.02
N ASN A 58 -4.35 20.52 3.14
CA ASN A 58 -4.79 19.56 4.13
C ASN A 58 -6.02 18.83 3.58
N ILE A 59 -6.06 17.49 3.71
CA ILE A 59 -7.18 16.68 3.23
C ILE A 59 -8.51 16.99 3.91
N PHE A 60 -8.50 17.64 5.08
CA PHE A 60 -9.68 18.11 5.80
C PHE A 60 -10.03 19.58 5.53
N ASP A 61 -9.28 20.28 4.66
CA ASP A 61 -9.67 21.58 4.13
C ASP A 61 -10.71 21.38 3.03
N GLU A 62 -11.97 21.18 3.43
CA GLU A 62 -13.06 20.90 2.50
C GLU A 62 -13.22 21.96 1.42
N ILE A 63 -12.96 23.23 1.72
CA ILE A 63 -13.10 24.32 0.75
C ILE A 63 -12.09 24.14 -0.39
N LYS A 64 -10.84 23.88 -0.07
CA LYS A 64 -9.79 23.63 -1.08
C LYS A 64 -10.05 22.34 -1.85
N ILE A 65 -10.36 21.27 -1.13
CA ILE A 65 -10.61 19.96 -1.75
C ILE A 65 -11.80 20.02 -2.70
N ARG A 66 -12.91 20.64 -2.30
CA ARG A 66 -14.13 20.82 -3.11
C ARG A 66 -13.84 21.50 -4.44
N LYS A 67 -13.02 22.54 -4.46
CA LYS A 67 -12.64 23.26 -5.69
C LYS A 67 -11.95 22.38 -6.73
N LEU A 68 -11.24 21.33 -6.30
CA LEU A 68 -10.54 20.42 -7.20
C LEU A 68 -11.50 19.51 -7.96
N PHE A 69 -12.68 19.20 -7.38
CA PHE A 69 -13.64 18.30 -7.98
C PHE A 69 -14.35 18.87 -9.22
N SER A 70 -14.38 20.19 -9.38
CA SER A 70 -15.04 20.85 -10.55
C SER A 70 -14.41 20.46 -11.90
N LYS A 71 -13.18 19.96 -11.91
CA LYS A 71 -12.45 19.52 -13.12
C LYS A 71 -12.04 18.05 -13.07
N THR A 72 -12.59 17.28 -12.14
CA THR A 72 -12.18 15.89 -11.88
C THR A 72 -13.10 14.91 -12.60
N ASP A 73 -12.55 14.09 -13.48
CA ASP A 73 -13.26 12.97 -14.11
C ASP A 73 -13.12 11.69 -13.27
N ILE A 74 -11.94 11.49 -12.65
CA ILE A 74 -11.59 10.29 -11.90
C ILE A 74 -10.97 10.69 -10.56
N CYS A 75 -11.50 10.21 -9.46
CA CYS A 75 -10.95 10.39 -8.11
C CYS A 75 -10.26 9.10 -7.66
N ILE A 76 -9.04 9.21 -7.12
CA ILE A 76 -8.25 8.08 -6.66
C ILE A 76 -7.74 8.36 -5.25
N ASN A 77 -8.13 7.53 -4.29
CA ASN A 77 -7.67 7.63 -2.91
C ASN A 77 -6.73 6.48 -2.55
N LEU A 78 -5.44 6.80 -2.42
CA LEU A 78 -4.38 5.89 -2.03
C LEU A 78 -3.91 6.13 -0.59
N ILE A 79 -4.54 7.03 0.16
CA ILE A 79 -4.12 7.38 1.51
C ILE A 79 -4.48 6.26 2.48
N GLY A 80 -3.50 5.85 3.26
CA GLY A 80 -3.64 4.95 4.39
C GLY A 80 -2.50 5.15 5.38
N ILE A 81 -2.74 4.81 6.64
CA ILE A 81 -1.76 4.82 7.71
C ILE A 81 -1.72 3.45 8.39
N LEU A 82 -0.56 3.03 8.88
CA LEU A 82 -0.38 1.75 9.58
C LEU A 82 -0.40 1.91 11.10
N TYR A 83 -0.32 3.14 11.60
CA TYR A 83 -0.42 3.51 13.00
C TYR A 83 -0.92 4.94 13.14
N GLU A 84 -1.51 5.22 14.28
CA GLU A 84 -2.03 6.54 14.57
C GLU A 84 -0.91 7.51 14.97
N GLY A 85 -1.09 8.78 14.64
CA GLY A 85 -0.12 9.84 14.87
C GLY A 85 -0.76 11.09 15.46
N LYS A 86 0.02 12.16 15.52
CA LYS A 86 -0.41 13.48 16.00
C LYS A 86 -1.23 14.22 14.93
N LYS A 87 -1.88 15.33 15.32
CA LYS A 87 -2.58 16.29 14.45
C LYS A 87 -3.72 15.66 13.63
N GLY A 88 -4.55 14.83 14.24
CA GLY A 88 -5.73 14.25 13.57
C GLY A 88 -5.42 13.07 12.65
N ASN A 89 -4.19 12.56 12.65
CA ASN A 89 -3.77 11.41 11.87
C ASN A 89 -4.19 10.10 12.56
N THR A 90 -5.50 9.90 12.69
CA THR A 90 -6.11 8.73 13.33
C THR A 90 -6.68 7.78 12.29
N PHE A 91 -6.84 6.50 12.63
CA PHE A 91 -7.50 5.52 11.77
C PHE A 91 -8.90 5.99 11.35
N LYS A 92 -9.69 6.48 12.30
CA LYS A 92 -11.04 6.99 12.03
C LYS A 92 -11.05 8.12 11.00
N ASN A 93 -10.19 9.11 11.19
CA ASN A 93 -10.14 10.26 10.29
C ASN A 93 -9.67 9.88 8.88
N ILE A 94 -8.62 9.07 8.80
CA ILE A 94 -7.95 8.75 7.52
C ILE A 94 -8.68 7.64 6.75
N HIS A 95 -9.17 6.60 7.44
CA HIS A 95 -9.73 5.42 6.80
C HIS A 95 -11.25 5.45 6.68
N SER A 96 -11.95 6.24 7.51
CA SER A 96 -13.42 6.28 7.52
C SER A 96 -13.96 7.65 7.10
N ILE A 97 -13.59 8.73 7.79
CA ILE A 97 -14.18 10.07 7.56
C ILE A 97 -13.73 10.61 6.20
N PHE A 98 -12.43 10.63 5.91
CA PHE A 98 -11.91 11.20 4.68
C PHE A 98 -12.46 10.50 3.41
N PRO A 99 -12.45 9.16 3.30
CA PRO A 99 -13.08 8.49 2.17
C PRO A 99 -14.58 8.78 2.03
N SER A 100 -15.30 8.97 3.13
CA SER A 100 -16.70 9.38 3.12
C SER A 100 -16.90 10.77 2.50
N ILE A 101 -16.03 11.72 2.84
CA ILE A 101 -16.03 13.07 2.24
C ILE A 101 -15.79 12.97 0.74
N LEU A 102 -14.80 12.20 0.30
CA LEU A 102 -14.51 12.02 -1.12
C LEU A 102 -15.69 11.40 -1.88
N ALA A 103 -16.33 10.39 -1.30
CA ALA A 103 -17.49 9.73 -1.92
C ALA A 103 -18.67 10.72 -2.10
N LYS A 104 -18.93 11.57 -1.11
CA LYS A 104 -19.96 12.63 -1.22
C LYS A 104 -19.62 13.64 -2.32
N LEU A 105 -18.36 14.08 -2.39
CA LEU A 105 -17.90 15.00 -3.42
C LEU A 105 -17.96 14.36 -4.82
N CYS A 106 -17.59 13.09 -4.95
CA CYS A 106 -17.73 12.36 -6.22
C CYS A 106 -19.18 12.33 -6.70
N LYS A 107 -20.15 12.13 -5.80
CA LYS A 107 -21.58 12.16 -6.12
C LYS A 107 -22.03 13.56 -6.53
N GLU A 108 -21.68 14.57 -5.76
CA GLU A 108 -22.06 15.97 -5.96
C GLU A 108 -21.56 16.50 -7.31
N TYR A 109 -20.28 16.24 -7.63
CA TYR A 109 -19.65 16.72 -8.87
C TYR A 109 -19.77 15.73 -10.03
N LYS A 110 -20.56 14.67 -9.89
CA LYS A 110 -20.80 13.64 -10.94
C LYS A 110 -19.50 13.07 -11.50
N VAL A 111 -18.52 12.81 -10.63
CA VAL A 111 -17.25 12.17 -10.98
C VAL A 111 -17.55 10.81 -11.63
N GLN A 112 -16.90 10.50 -12.75
CA GLN A 112 -17.17 9.28 -13.51
C GLN A 112 -16.74 8.02 -12.76
N GLN A 113 -15.58 8.07 -12.09
CA GLN A 113 -15.03 6.94 -11.35
C GLN A 113 -14.42 7.38 -10.02
N PHE A 114 -14.68 6.59 -8.98
CA PHE A 114 -13.97 6.70 -7.70
C PHE A 114 -13.30 5.38 -7.38
N ILE A 115 -11.98 5.39 -7.25
CA ILE A 115 -11.16 4.23 -6.90
C ILE A 115 -10.56 4.45 -5.51
N HIS A 116 -10.83 3.52 -4.61
CA HIS A 116 -10.34 3.57 -3.24
C HIS A 116 -9.46 2.38 -2.92
N LEU A 117 -8.27 2.63 -2.38
CA LEU A 117 -7.35 1.60 -1.94
C LEU A 117 -7.60 1.24 -0.47
N SER A 118 -8.15 0.07 -0.26
CA SER A 118 -8.37 -0.54 1.05
C SER A 118 -7.23 -1.51 1.40
N ALA A 119 -7.51 -2.64 2.01
CA ALA A 119 -6.52 -3.67 2.31
C ALA A 119 -7.14 -5.07 2.29
N LEU A 120 -6.33 -6.07 1.93
CA LEU A 120 -6.71 -7.47 1.97
C LEU A 120 -6.77 -7.99 3.41
N GLY A 121 -7.65 -8.95 3.69
CA GLY A 121 -7.74 -9.64 4.99
C GLY A 121 -8.47 -8.87 6.10
N ILE A 122 -8.91 -7.64 5.86
CA ILE A 122 -9.57 -6.81 6.89
C ILE A 122 -10.86 -7.39 7.43
N ASN A 123 -11.56 -8.23 6.67
CA ASN A 123 -12.78 -8.90 7.14
C ASN A 123 -12.53 -9.94 8.26
N ASN A 124 -11.32 -10.47 8.32
CA ASN A 124 -10.94 -11.51 9.29
C ASN A 124 -10.33 -10.91 10.56
N ALA A 125 -9.66 -9.78 10.46
CA ALA A 125 -8.95 -9.12 11.56
C ALA A 125 -9.89 -8.28 12.44
N ILE A 126 -10.90 -8.93 13.01
CA ILE A 126 -12.00 -8.28 13.76
C ILE A 126 -11.56 -7.60 15.06
N ASP A 127 -10.39 -7.92 15.58
CA ASP A 127 -9.80 -7.33 16.79
C ASP A 127 -8.82 -6.17 16.48
N SER A 128 -8.57 -5.87 15.20
CA SER A 128 -7.72 -4.77 14.75
C SER A 128 -8.53 -3.50 14.48
N ASP A 129 -8.11 -2.38 15.08
CA ASP A 129 -8.74 -1.08 14.87
C ASP A 129 -8.43 -0.53 13.47
N TYR A 130 -7.25 -0.85 12.91
CA TYR A 130 -6.93 -0.61 11.52
C TYR A 130 -7.97 -1.27 10.59
N ALA A 131 -8.20 -2.58 10.77
CA ALA A 131 -9.13 -3.33 9.93
C ALA A 131 -10.56 -2.82 10.04
N LYS A 132 -11.04 -2.55 11.28
CA LYS A 132 -12.36 -1.97 11.53
C LYS A 132 -12.54 -0.63 10.83
N SER A 133 -11.55 0.26 10.94
CA SER A 133 -11.62 1.59 10.32
C SER A 133 -11.64 1.52 8.80
N LYS A 134 -10.90 0.59 8.19
CA LYS A 134 -10.94 0.33 6.76
C LYS A 134 -12.32 -0.17 6.30
N LEU A 135 -12.91 -1.12 7.01
CA LEU A 135 -14.26 -1.64 6.71
C LEU A 135 -15.33 -0.56 6.84
N GLU A 136 -15.25 0.29 7.88
CA GLU A 136 -16.14 1.43 8.04
C GLU A 136 -16.01 2.42 6.87
N GLY A 137 -14.78 2.69 6.43
CA GLY A 137 -14.51 3.53 5.26
C GLY A 137 -15.12 2.96 3.98
N GLU A 138 -14.98 1.66 3.73
CA GLU A 138 -15.62 1.00 2.58
C GLU A 138 -17.15 1.08 2.63
N ALA A 139 -17.74 0.88 3.81
CA ALA A 139 -19.19 0.99 4.01
C ALA A 139 -19.68 2.43 3.74
N ASN A 140 -18.95 3.42 4.23
CA ASN A 140 -19.24 4.84 4.01
C ASN A 140 -19.13 5.23 2.53
N ILE A 141 -18.15 4.72 1.83
CA ILE A 141 -17.98 4.94 0.38
C ILE A 141 -19.19 4.38 -0.36
N LYS A 142 -19.54 3.11 -0.14
CA LYS A 142 -20.67 2.47 -0.82
C LYS A 142 -22.00 3.17 -0.57
N LYS A 143 -22.23 3.63 0.66
CA LYS A 143 -23.43 4.40 1.03
C LYS A 143 -23.53 5.72 0.29
N ASN A 144 -22.42 6.43 0.11
CA ASN A 144 -22.41 7.78 -0.47
C ASN A 144 -22.20 7.79 -1.99
N PHE A 145 -21.47 6.82 -2.54
CA PHE A 145 -21.17 6.68 -3.97
C PHE A 145 -21.07 5.22 -4.37
N SER A 146 -22.16 4.59 -4.69
CA SER A 146 -22.29 3.14 -4.99
C SER A 146 -21.47 2.68 -6.21
N LEU A 147 -21.12 3.60 -7.11
CA LEU A 147 -20.28 3.32 -8.29
C LEU A 147 -18.80 3.17 -7.97
N ALA A 148 -18.37 3.44 -6.75
CA ALA A 148 -16.96 3.31 -6.36
C ALA A 148 -16.44 1.88 -6.54
N THR A 149 -15.19 1.77 -6.98
CA THR A 149 -14.44 0.51 -7.01
C THR A 149 -13.42 0.52 -5.89
N ILE A 150 -13.45 -0.51 -5.05
CA ILE A 150 -12.58 -0.69 -3.90
C ILE A 150 -11.57 -1.77 -4.23
N LEU A 151 -10.29 -1.45 -4.10
CA LEU A 151 -9.19 -2.38 -4.29
C LEU A 151 -8.62 -2.77 -2.93
N ARG A 152 -8.47 -4.06 -2.70
CA ARG A 152 -7.90 -4.65 -1.48
C ARG A 152 -6.59 -5.35 -1.80
N PRO A 153 -5.47 -4.62 -1.82
CA PRO A 153 -4.18 -5.24 -2.06
C PRO A 153 -3.68 -6.02 -0.84
N SER A 154 -2.94 -7.09 -1.09
CA SER A 154 -2.01 -7.68 -0.13
C SER A 154 -0.84 -6.71 0.12
N VAL A 155 0.18 -7.12 0.85
CA VAL A 155 1.37 -6.30 1.06
C VAL A 155 2.00 -5.92 -0.28
N VAL A 156 2.21 -4.62 -0.47
CA VAL A 156 2.76 -4.07 -1.72
C VAL A 156 4.25 -3.84 -1.56
N TYR A 157 5.04 -4.34 -2.49
CA TYR A 157 6.49 -4.20 -2.46
C TYR A 157 7.08 -3.62 -3.74
N SER A 158 8.22 -2.94 -3.60
CA SER A 158 9.07 -2.39 -4.67
C SER A 158 10.38 -1.87 -4.08
N VAL A 159 11.26 -1.33 -4.90
CA VAL A 159 12.54 -0.75 -4.45
C VAL A 159 12.39 0.36 -3.39
N ASP A 160 11.29 1.06 -3.39
CA ASP A 160 10.97 2.19 -2.51
C ASP A 160 9.85 1.89 -1.51
N ASP A 161 9.63 0.60 -1.21
CA ASP A 161 8.64 0.16 -0.22
C ASP A 161 9.12 0.38 1.22
N LYS A 162 8.22 0.08 2.16
CA LYS A 162 8.53 0.03 3.60
C LYS A 162 8.44 -1.38 4.18
N PHE A 163 8.17 -2.37 3.36
CA PHE A 163 8.03 -3.76 3.78
C PHE A 163 9.34 -4.52 3.60
N THR A 164 9.74 -4.79 2.35
CA THR A 164 10.98 -5.55 2.07
C THR A 164 12.22 -4.76 2.49
N THR A 165 12.25 -3.45 2.24
CA THR A 165 13.40 -2.61 2.58
C THR A 165 13.61 -2.49 4.08
N SER A 166 12.53 -2.41 4.87
CA SER A 166 12.63 -2.41 6.34
C SER A 166 13.12 -3.75 6.87
N PHE A 167 12.58 -4.87 6.36
CA PHE A 167 13.07 -6.19 6.76
C PHE A 167 14.54 -6.40 6.39
N MET A 168 14.96 -6.08 5.18
CA MET A 168 16.37 -6.21 4.78
C MET A 168 17.29 -5.33 5.64
N THR A 169 16.84 -4.12 6.02
CA THR A 169 17.59 -3.24 6.91
C THR A 169 17.77 -3.85 8.31
N LEU A 170 16.69 -4.40 8.88
CA LEU A 170 16.73 -5.05 10.20
C LEU A 170 17.56 -6.34 10.15
N LEU A 171 17.36 -7.19 9.16
CA LEU A 171 18.11 -8.44 8.96
C LEU A 171 19.60 -8.18 8.71
N ASN A 172 19.95 -7.05 8.12
CA ASN A 172 21.37 -6.68 7.93
C ASN A 172 22.04 -6.29 9.23
N ARG A 173 21.32 -5.69 10.18
CA ARG A 173 21.85 -5.16 11.44
C ARG A 173 21.76 -6.14 12.62
N LEU A 174 20.67 -6.89 12.70
CA LEU A 174 20.36 -7.74 13.85
C LEU A 174 20.87 -9.17 13.63
N PRO A 175 21.61 -9.77 14.57
CA PRO A 175 22.06 -11.16 14.49
C PRO A 175 20.91 -12.15 14.69
N VAL A 176 19.86 -11.75 15.41
CA VAL A 176 18.68 -12.53 15.73
C VAL A 176 17.44 -11.74 15.34
N PHE A 177 16.46 -12.39 14.73
CA PHE A 177 15.20 -11.76 14.34
C PHE A 177 13.99 -12.53 14.90
N PRO A 178 13.04 -11.85 15.55
CA PRO A 178 11.85 -12.48 16.14
C PRO A 178 10.85 -12.92 15.07
N LEU A 179 10.32 -14.13 15.21
CA LEU A 179 9.20 -14.63 14.43
C LEU A 179 7.91 -14.55 15.25
N TYR A 180 7.07 -13.59 14.94
CA TYR A 180 5.73 -13.49 15.49
C TYR A 180 4.86 -14.60 14.88
N TYR A 181 4.04 -15.27 15.72
CA TYR A 181 3.22 -16.42 15.32
C TYR A 181 4.00 -17.50 14.56
N ASN A 182 5.24 -17.77 15.00
CA ASN A 182 6.19 -18.71 14.35
C ASN A 182 6.51 -18.36 12.88
N GLY A 183 6.13 -17.17 12.42
CA GLY A 183 6.26 -16.76 11.03
C GLY A 183 5.34 -17.48 10.06
N ASN A 184 4.23 -18.06 10.55
CA ASN A 184 3.32 -18.89 9.74
C ASN A 184 2.30 -18.06 8.96
N THR A 185 2.08 -16.81 9.34
CA THR A 185 1.15 -15.90 8.64
C THR A 185 1.49 -15.82 7.16
N LYS A 186 0.52 -16.11 6.31
CA LYS A 186 0.69 -16.10 4.85
C LYS A 186 0.35 -14.75 4.26
N PHE A 187 1.10 -14.39 3.25
CA PHE A 187 0.90 -13.19 2.43
C PHE A 187 0.91 -13.58 0.96
N ALA A 188 0.21 -12.80 0.16
CA ALA A 188 0.27 -12.86 -1.30
C ALA A 188 0.90 -11.56 -1.84
N PRO A 189 2.21 -11.31 -1.62
CA PRO A 189 2.84 -10.02 -1.91
C PRO A 189 2.66 -9.64 -3.37
N ILE A 190 2.18 -8.42 -3.60
CA ILE A 190 1.98 -7.87 -4.94
C ILE A 190 3.02 -6.82 -5.25
N HIS A 191 3.66 -6.90 -6.41
CA HIS A 191 4.58 -5.86 -6.85
C HIS A 191 3.82 -4.57 -7.20
N CYS A 192 4.40 -3.43 -6.84
CA CYS A 192 3.76 -2.12 -7.04
C CYS A 192 3.37 -1.86 -8.50
N SER A 193 4.16 -2.34 -9.46
CA SER A 193 3.82 -2.21 -10.88
C SER A 193 2.59 -3.02 -11.27
N ASP A 194 2.43 -4.26 -10.75
CA ASP A 194 1.23 -5.07 -11.02
C ASP A 194 -0.02 -4.39 -10.43
N LEU A 195 0.07 -3.85 -9.21
CA LEU A 195 -1.04 -3.13 -8.61
C LEU A 195 -1.42 -1.87 -9.41
N THR A 196 -0.44 -1.11 -9.89
CA THR A 196 -0.74 0.08 -10.71
C THR A 196 -1.27 -0.28 -12.09
N ASP A 197 -0.88 -1.41 -12.66
CA ASP A 197 -1.47 -1.96 -13.88
C ASP A 197 -2.94 -2.35 -13.66
N ILE A 198 -3.26 -2.95 -12.52
CA ILE A 198 -4.66 -3.26 -12.13
C ILE A 198 -5.46 -1.97 -11.97
N ILE A 199 -4.95 -0.95 -11.27
CA ILE A 199 -5.64 0.34 -11.11
C ILE A 199 -5.90 0.97 -12.48
N TYR A 200 -4.90 0.97 -13.36
CA TYR A 200 -5.04 1.50 -14.70
C TYR A 200 -6.09 0.71 -15.52
N HIS A 201 -6.11 -0.62 -15.41
CA HIS A 201 -7.10 -1.47 -16.06
C HIS A 201 -8.54 -1.13 -15.59
N VAL A 202 -8.74 -0.98 -14.28
CA VAL A 202 -10.03 -0.55 -13.70
C VAL A 202 -10.47 0.79 -14.29
N ILE A 203 -9.55 1.74 -14.44
CA ILE A 203 -9.80 3.05 -15.02
C ILE A 203 -10.16 2.93 -16.52
N SER A 204 -9.33 2.27 -17.29
CA SER A 204 -9.44 2.18 -18.76
C SER A 204 -10.66 1.37 -19.21
N LYS A 205 -11.02 0.33 -18.46
CA LYS A 205 -12.20 -0.51 -18.69
C LYS A 205 -13.48 0.01 -18.04
N ASN A 206 -13.38 1.14 -17.35
CA ASN A 206 -14.50 1.79 -16.67
C ASN A 206 -15.25 0.84 -15.72
N LEU A 207 -14.51 0.09 -14.90
CA LEU A 207 -15.09 -0.86 -13.96
C LEU A 207 -15.65 -0.13 -12.74
N HIS A 208 -16.90 -0.43 -12.39
CA HIS A 208 -17.63 0.21 -11.29
C HIS A 208 -18.20 -0.79 -10.30
N SER A 209 -18.52 -0.31 -9.10
CA SER A 209 -19.28 -1.03 -8.06
C SER A 209 -18.68 -2.37 -7.66
N LYS A 210 -17.33 -2.47 -7.69
CA LYS A 210 -16.62 -3.71 -7.41
C LYS A 210 -15.79 -3.61 -6.15
N ILE A 211 -15.59 -4.76 -5.49
CA ILE A 211 -14.49 -5.00 -4.56
C ILE A 211 -13.58 -6.01 -5.24
N ILE A 212 -12.31 -5.67 -5.39
CA ILE A 212 -11.32 -6.51 -6.08
C ILE A 212 -10.15 -6.76 -5.12
N GLU A 213 -9.88 -8.02 -4.82
CA GLU A 213 -8.71 -8.45 -4.07
C GLU A 213 -7.52 -8.52 -5.01
N CYS A 214 -6.46 -7.76 -4.69
CA CYS A 214 -5.27 -7.62 -5.53
C CYS A 214 -4.09 -8.35 -4.89
N VAL A 215 -3.67 -9.45 -5.50
CA VAL A 215 -2.63 -10.34 -4.96
C VAL A 215 -1.53 -10.59 -5.97
N GLY A 216 -0.33 -10.91 -5.45
CA GLY A 216 0.76 -11.44 -6.23
C GLY A 216 0.52 -12.90 -6.66
N PRO A 217 1.48 -13.50 -7.39
CA PRO A 217 1.32 -14.87 -7.92
C PRO A 217 1.58 -15.98 -6.90
N GLU A 218 2.09 -15.64 -5.71
CA GLU A 218 2.55 -16.61 -4.70
C GLU A 218 1.93 -16.31 -3.33
N ASP A 219 1.44 -17.36 -2.66
CA ASP A 219 1.12 -17.32 -1.23
C ASP A 219 2.34 -17.82 -0.44
N ILE A 220 3.00 -16.92 0.30
CA ILE A 220 4.24 -17.23 1.04
C ILE A 220 4.11 -16.80 2.50
N SER A 221 4.64 -17.61 3.42
CA SER A 221 4.65 -17.30 4.84
C SER A 221 5.68 -16.21 5.17
N LEU A 222 5.46 -15.49 6.28
CA LEU A 222 6.43 -14.49 6.78
C LEU A 222 7.83 -15.09 6.94
N LYS A 223 7.92 -16.32 7.47
CA LYS A 223 9.19 -17.04 7.63
C LYS A 223 9.87 -17.29 6.28
N GLU A 224 9.11 -17.68 5.25
CA GLU A 224 9.65 -17.85 3.88
C GLU A 224 10.09 -16.52 3.27
N ILE A 225 9.32 -15.44 3.46
CA ILE A 225 9.72 -14.10 3.04
C ILE A 225 11.07 -13.74 3.66
N LEU A 226 11.22 -13.87 4.98
CA LEU A 226 12.47 -13.55 5.68
C LEU A 226 13.64 -14.41 5.21
N LYS A 227 13.43 -15.72 4.99
CA LYS A 227 14.45 -16.61 4.44
C LYS A 227 14.88 -16.22 3.02
N LYS A 228 13.91 -15.90 2.14
CA LYS A 228 14.20 -15.39 0.78
C LYS A 228 15.02 -14.09 0.85
N LEU A 229 14.65 -13.15 1.73
CA LEU A 229 15.40 -11.90 1.91
C LEU A 229 16.82 -12.14 2.43
N LEU A 230 17.01 -13.03 3.41
CA LEU A 230 18.34 -13.40 3.93
C LEU A 230 19.24 -13.99 2.84
N GLN A 231 18.70 -14.88 2.00
CA GLN A 231 19.43 -15.43 0.84
C GLN A 231 19.85 -14.32 -0.13
N LEU A 232 18.92 -13.40 -0.42
CA LEU A 232 19.15 -12.31 -1.37
C LEU A 232 20.21 -11.31 -0.89
N ILE A 233 20.31 -11.04 0.41
CA ILE A 233 21.32 -10.11 0.99
C ILE A 233 22.60 -10.82 1.46
N ASN A 234 22.72 -12.14 1.22
CA ASN A 234 23.88 -12.96 1.66
C ASN A 234 24.16 -12.88 3.17
N LYS A 235 23.13 -12.98 4.00
CA LYS A 235 23.27 -12.97 5.46
C LYS A 235 22.65 -14.21 6.08
N ASN A 236 23.30 -14.73 7.11
CA ASN A 236 22.79 -15.79 7.97
C ASN A 236 22.35 -15.16 9.29
N ARG A 237 21.08 -15.31 9.64
CA ARG A 237 20.50 -14.81 10.89
C ARG A 237 19.65 -15.89 11.55
N ILE A 238 19.61 -15.85 12.86
CA ILE A 238 18.79 -16.78 13.64
C ILE A 238 17.37 -16.22 13.71
N LEU A 239 16.40 -16.97 13.18
CA LEU A 239 14.98 -16.63 13.27
C LEU A 239 14.38 -17.38 14.46
N ILE A 240 14.01 -16.65 15.53
CA ILE A 240 13.53 -17.24 16.79
C ILE A 240 12.03 -17.02 16.93
N PRO A 241 11.23 -18.08 17.08
CA PRO A 241 9.81 -17.95 17.44
C PRO A 241 9.67 -17.19 18.76
N LEU A 242 8.81 -16.17 18.77
CA LEU A 242 8.58 -15.32 19.93
C LEU A 242 7.25 -15.70 20.61
N PRO A 243 7.26 -16.06 21.91
CA PRO A 243 6.02 -16.28 22.65
C PRO A 243 5.09 -15.05 22.62
N PHE A 244 3.78 -15.27 22.56
CA PHE A 244 2.80 -14.19 22.36
C PHE A 244 2.90 -13.06 23.40
N PHE A 245 3.10 -13.41 24.68
CA PHE A 245 3.21 -12.41 25.74
C PHE A 245 4.43 -11.51 25.58
N VAL A 246 5.55 -12.06 25.12
CA VAL A 246 6.78 -11.28 24.82
C VAL A 246 6.54 -10.41 23.58
N ALA A 247 5.88 -10.94 22.56
CA ALA A 247 5.52 -10.18 21.38
C ALA A 247 4.64 -8.96 21.72
N ASN A 248 3.65 -9.16 22.58
CA ASN A 248 2.76 -8.08 23.02
C ASN A 248 3.50 -7.01 23.85
N LEU A 249 4.39 -7.44 24.73
CA LEU A 249 5.22 -6.51 25.53
C LEU A 249 6.16 -5.70 24.64
N THR A 250 6.82 -6.34 23.67
CA THR A 250 7.72 -5.66 22.72
C THR A 250 6.96 -4.67 21.85
N ALA A 251 5.76 -5.01 21.37
CA ALA A 251 4.91 -4.11 20.61
C ALA A 251 4.51 -2.87 21.42
N LYS A 252 4.17 -3.02 22.70
CA LYS A 252 3.86 -1.91 23.63
C LYS A 252 5.04 -0.95 23.80
N VAL A 253 6.24 -1.48 23.87
CA VAL A 253 7.45 -0.65 23.97
C VAL A 253 7.75 0.05 22.63
N PHE A 254 7.69 -0.68 21.52
CA PHE A 254 8.02 -0.13 20.20
C PHE A 254 7.03 0.93 19.70
N GLN A 255 5.75 0.83 20.08
CA GLN A 255 4.76 1.84 19.71
C GLN A 255 4.98 3.22 20.36
N LEU A 256 5.80 3.31 21.42
CA LEU A 256 6.19 4.58 22.05
C LEU A 256 7.23 5.36 21.23
N LEU A 257 7.87 4.73 20.26
CA LEU A 257 8.83 5.38 19.38
C LEU A 257 8.12 6.34 18.41
N PRO A 258 8.77 7.44 18.01
CA PRO A 258 8.20 8.39 17.03
C PRO A 258 7.82 7.75 15.69
N ASN A 259 8.57 6.72 15.27
CA ASN A 259 8.28 5.87 14.13
C ASN A 259 8.27 4.42 14.63
N PRO A 260 7.12 3.90 15.04
CA PRO A 260 7.04 2.58 15.65
C PRO A 260 7.45 1.49 14.66
N LEU A 261 8.32 0.58 15.12
CA LEU A 261 8.75 -0.59 14.35
C LEU A 261 7.62 -1.62 14.25
N LEU A 262 6.83 -1.73 15.32
CA LEU A 262 5.69 -2.61 15.43
C LEU A 262 4.71 -2.02 16.46
N THR A 263 3.42 -2.05 16.15
CA THR A 263 2.36 -1.66 17.09
C THR A 263 1.55 -2.87 17.53
N GLU A 264 0.81 -2.74 18.64
CA GLU A 264 -0.10 -3.79 19.09
C GLU A 264 -1.14 -4.14 18.02
N ASP A 265 -1.65 -3.14 17.29
CA ASP A 265 -2.63 -3.37 16.23
C ASP A 265 -2.04 -4.11 15.03
N GLN A 266 -0.79 -3.79 14.64
CA GLN A 266 -0.07 -4.55 13.62
C GLN A 266 0.20 -5.99 14.05
N LEU A 267 0.48 -6.23 15.35
CA LEU A 267 0.62 -7.57 15.88
C LEU A 267 -0.71 -8.36 15.79
N LYS A 268 -1.85 -7.71 16.02
CA LYS A 268 -3.18 -8.33 15.80
C LYS A 268 -3.40 -8.71 14.34
N LEU A 269 -3.01 -7.84 13.39
CA LEU A 269 -3.09 -8.15 11.96
C LEU A 269 -2.29 -9.39 11.58
N LEU A 270 -1.11 -9.61 12.18
CA LEU A 270 -0.27 -10.77 11.92
C LEU A 270 -0.86 -12.12 12.37
N LYS A 271 -1.99 -12.14 13.11
CA LYS A 271 -2.73 -13.39 13.40
C LYS A 271 -3.42 -13.96 12.17
N TYR A 272 -3.71 -13.14 11.18
CA TYR A 272 -4.60 -13.44 10.06
C TYR A 272 -3.83 -13.47 8.76
N ASP A 273 -4.09 -14.48 7.96
CA ASP A 273 -3.51 -14.59 6.63
C ASP A 273 -3.98 -13.44 5.73
N ASN A 274 -3.06 -12.94 4.93
CA ASN A 274 -3.27 -11.85 3.98
C ASN A 274 -3.21 -12.39 2.54
N ILE A 275 -4.12 -13.31 2.24
CA ILE A 275 -4.27 -14.02 0.97
C ILE A 275 -5.71 -13.92 0.47
N LEU A 276 -5.99 -14.39 -0.75
CA LEU A 276 -7.34 -14.35 -1.33
C LEU A 276 -8.40 -14.98 -0.41
N SER A 277 -9.48 -14.25 -0.17
CA SER A 277 -10.60 -14.75 0.64
C SER A 277 -11.56 -15.66 -0.11
N LYS A 278 -11.52 -15.67 -1.44
CA LYS A 278 -12.49 -16.31 -2.34
C LYS A 278 -13.94 -15.80 -2.21
N LYS A 279 -14.14 -14.70 -1.49
CA LYS A 279 -15.46 -14.05 -1.31
C LYS A 279 -15.71 -12.91 -2.31
N TYR A 280 -14.64 -12.36 -2.84
CA TYR A 280 -14.66 -11.23 -3.77
C TYR A 280 -13.90 -11.59 -5.04
N GLN A 281 -14.10 -10.80 -6.10
CA GLN A 281 -13.31 -10.96 -7.32
C GLN A 281 -11.83 -10.67 -7.03
N SER A 282 -10.96 -11.48 -7.63
CA SER A 282 -9.51 -11.24 -7.64
C SER A 282 -9.08 -10.40 -8.86
N ASN A 283 -7.84 -9.93 -8.85
CA ASN A 283 -7.25 -9.32 -10.04
C ASN A 283 -7.20 -10.29 -11.24
N SER A 284 -7.06 -11.59 -11.01
CA SER A 284 -7.13 -12.60 -12.08
C SER A 284 -8.52 -12.69 -12.70
N ASP A 285 -9.59 -12.58 -11.89
CA ASP A 285 -10.99 -12.66 -12.38
C ASP A 285 -11.36 -11.48 -13.28
N ILE A 286 -10.66 -10.36 -13.17
CA ILE A 286 -10.83 -9.22 -14.07
C ILE A 286 -9.84 -9.21 -15.24
N GLY A 287 -9.12 -10.32 -15.46
CA GLY A 287 -8.19 -10.48 -16.56
C GLY A 287 -6.80 -9.83 -16.32
N MET A 288 -6.43 -9.58 -15.06
CA MET A 288 -5.17 -8.95 -14.68
C MET A 288 -4.36 -9.80 -13.69
N PRO A 289 -3.96 -11.05 -14.05
CA PRO A 289 -3.13 -11.85 -13.18
C PRO A 289 -1.78 -11.16 -12.94
N SER A 290 -1.29 -11.19 -11.70
CA SER A 290 0.05 -10.73 -11.38
C SER A 290 1.08 -11.74 -11.84
N LEU A 291 2.15 -11.27 -12.47
CA LEU A 291 3.18 -12.14 -13.06
C LEU A 291 4.55 -11.98 -12.38
N ARG A 292 4.75 -10.93 -11.57
CA ARG A 292 6.03 -10.63 -10.94
C ARG A 292 6.24 -11.47 -9.69
N ILE A 293 7.22 -12.39 -9.77
CA ILE A 293 7.60 -13.28 -8.67
C ILE A 293 8.40 -12.51 -7.62
N PHE A 294 8.04 -12.69 -6.34
CA PHE A 294 8.60 -11.93 -5.23
C PHE A 294 10.13 -11.95 -5.18
N LYS A 295 10.75 -13.13 -5.24
CA LYS A 295 12.20 -13.28 -5.14
C LYS A 295 12.92 -12.59 -6.30
N GLU A 296 12.41 -12.73 -7.51
CA GLU A 296 13.01 -12.18 -8.73
C GLU A 296 12.97 -10.65 -8.74
N GLU A 297 11.86 -10.06 -8.30
CA GLU A 297 11.74 -8.60 -8.26
C GLU A 297 12.59 -7.99 -7.15
N VAL A 298 12.62 -8.59 -5.96
CA VAL A 298 13.46 -8.11 -4.85
C VAL A 298 14.95 -8.24 -5.20
N GLU A 299 15.35 -9.26 -5.97
CA GLU A 299 16.73 -9.43 -6.41
C GLU A 299 17.27 -8.23 -7.19
N LYS A 300 16.42 -7.50 -7.90
CA LYS A 300 16.81 -6.34 -8.71
C LYS A 300 17.34 -5.16 -7.87
N TYR A 301 16.99 -5.08 -6.60
CA TYR A 301 17.39 -3.97 -5.73
C TYR A 301 18.02 -4.38 -4.38
N CYS A 302 18.01 -5.68 -4.01
CA CYS A 302 18.54 -6.15 -2.74
C CYS A 302 20.06 -5.97 -2.57
N TYR A 303 20.79 -5.70 -3.65
CA TYR A 303 22.24 -5.46 -3.63
C TYR A 303 22.64 -4.29 -2.71
N MET A 304 21.75 -3.33 -2.46
CA MET A 304 21.99 -2.22 -1.53
C MET A 304 22.24 -2.68 -0.08
N TRP A 305 21.81 -3.90 0.27
CA TRP A 305 22.01 -4.51 1.61
C TRP A 305 23.10 -5.58 1.63
N ARG A 306 23.77 -5.85 0.50
CA ARG A 306 24.89 -6.79 0.42
C ARG A 306 26.21 -6.11 0.75
N GLU A 307 27.13 -6.84 1.35
CA GLU A 307 28.55 -6.42 1.40
C GLU A 307 29.12 -6.41 -0.03
N GLY A 308 29.78 -5.32 -0.42
CA GLY A 308 30.27 -5.13 -1.79
C GLY A 308 29.22 -4.62 -2.77
N GLY A 309 27.99 -4.39 -2.34
CA GLY A 309 26.91 -3.82 -3.15
C GLY A 309 26.64 -4.63 -4.44
N GLN A 310 26.47 -3.92 -5.56
CA GLN A 310 26.19 -4.54 -6.87
C GLN A 310 27.37 -5.38 -7.43
N PHE A 311 28.59 -5.15 -6.92
CA PHE A 311 29.79 -5.89 -7.32
C PHE A 311 30.04 -7.14 -6.49
N SER A 312 29.21 -7.43 -5.48
CA SER A 312 29.35 -8.65 -4.70
C SER A 312 29.05 -9.87 -5.56
N THR A 313 30.00 -10.79 -5.64
CA THR A 313 29.79 -12.10 -6.28
C THR A 313 28.71 -12.87 -5.50
N LYS A 314 27.73 -13.45 -6.20
CA LYS A 314 26.70 -14.31 -5.60
C LYS A 314 27.38 -15.56 -5.04
N LYS A 315 27.64 -15.59 -3.74
CA LYS A 315 27.97 -16.85 -3.06
C LYS A 315 26.64 -17.55 -2.75
N TYR A 316 26.15 -18.33 -3.71
CA TYR A 316 25.12 -19.34 -3.37
C TYR A 316 25.79 -20.44 -2.56
N ASN A 317 25.60 -20.45 -1.24
CA ASN A 317 25.89 -21.66 -0.50
C ASN A 317 24.90 -22.74 -0.98
N LYS A 318 25.46 -23.73 -1.72
CA LYS A 318 24.78 -24.98 -1.97
C LYS A 318 24.64 -25.67 -0.61
N SER A 319 23.44 -25.83 -0.12
CA SER A 319 23.06 -26.78 0.93
C SER A 319 21.76 -27.41 0.55
#